data_d3806bc0fdb29c2e048b57597c6be5cd
#
_entry.id   d3806bc0fdb29c2e048b57597c6be5cd
#
_cell.length_a   1.000
_cell.length_b   1.000
_cell.length_c   1.000
_cell.angle_alpha   90.00
_cell.angle_beta   90.00
_cell.angle_gamma   90.00
#
_symmetry.space_group_name_H-M   'P 1'
#
loop_
_entity.id
_entity.type
_entity.pdbx_description
1 polymer ?
#
loop_
_entity_poly.entity_id
_entity_poly.type
_entity_poly.pdbx_seq_one_letter_code
_entity_poly.pdbx_strand_id
1 'polypeptide(L)'
;RRFMEEKGFMEVETPMMHPIAGGAAAKPFITHHNALDMDLYMRIAPELYLKRLLVGGFERVFEINRCFRNEGLDTKHNPEFTTCEFYWAYHNFYDLMDLTEELFERLALKVCGTAVITYQGQEIDLRRGHWTRITYYDALEKIGGHKPEFYNDYAKVRSYLLERGEKVQEGESLAKMHSQLFDLDVEEKLIQPTFVYEYPIEISPLSRRNNETPEIVDRYELFITGREMGNAFSELNDPIDQRGRFEEQMAERAAGDDEAHCMDEDFLRALEYGMPPAAGQGIGIDRLAMLLTDSASIREVILFPLLRPEV
;
A
#
# COMPACT_ATOMS: atom_id res chain seq x y z
N ARG A 1 3.24 5.54 -18.22
CA ARG A 1 2.29 6.58 -18.70
C ARG A 1 1.53 6.11 -19.94
N ARG A 2 2.22 5.70 -21.01
CA ARG A 2 1.56 5.22 -22.23
C ARG A 2 0.60 4.06 -21.98
N PHE A 3 0.96 3.10 -21.11
CA PHE A 3 0.06 2.01 -20.76
C PHE A 3 -1.22 2.53 -20.09
N MET A 4 -1.11 3.44 -19.13
CA MET A 4 -2.27 4.01 -18.43
C MET A 4 -3.14 4.84 -19.39
N GLU A 5 -2.52 5.65 -20.26
CA GLU A 5 -3.21 6.42 -21.29
C GLU A 5 -3.94 5.50 -22.29
N GLU A 6 -3.30 4.43 -22.76
CA GLU A 6 -3.92 3.42 -23.65
C GLU A 6 -5.13 2.72 -22.99
N LYS A 7 -5.12 2.59 -21.67
CA LYS A 7 -6.25 2.06 -20.88
C LYS A 7 -7.32 3.12 -20.58
N GLY A 8 -7.13 4.35 -21.06
CA GLY A 8 -8.08 5.46 -20.91
C GLY A 8 -8.03 6.16 -19.55
N PHE A 9 -6.94 6.01 -18.80
CA PHE A 9 -6.72 6.80 -17.60
C PHE A 9 -6.20 8.19 -17.92
N MET A 10 -6.71 9.19 -17.19
CA MET A 10 -6.25 10.58 -17.28
C MET A 10 -5.14 10.82 -16.25
N GLU A 11 -3.97 11.32 -16.69
CA GLU A 11 -2.93 11.78 -15.76
C GLU A 11 -3.36 13.08 -15.10
N VAL A 12 -3.22 13.15 -13.78
CA VAL A 12 -3.55 14.30 -12.96
C VAL A 12 -2.42 14.61 -11.99
N GLU A 13 -2.41 15.83 -11.45
CA GLU A 13 -1.54 16.21 -10.34
C GLU A 13 -2.40 16.70 -9.18
N THR A 14 -2.15 16.18 -7.99
CA THR A 14 -2.82 16.57 -6.75
C THR A 14 -1.82 17.26 -5.80
N PRO A 15 -2.28 17.99 -4.77
CA PRO A 15 -1.38 18.70 -3.87
C PRO A 15 -0.34 17.81 -3.21
N MET A 16 0.91 18.29 -3.11
CA MET A 16 1.98 17.65 -2.32
C MET A 16 1.98 18.07 -0.85
N MET A 17 1.42 19.25 -0.55
CA MET A 17 1.26 19.75 0.82
C MET A 17 -0.21 19.66 1.21
N HIS A 18 -0.49 18.90 2.26
CA HIS A 18 -1.83 18.62 2.74
C HIS A 18 -2.09 19.33 4.06
N PRO A 19 -3.30 19.85 4.31
CA PRO A 19 -3.67 20.40 5.62
C PRO A 19 -3.90 19.30 6.67
N ILE A 20 -4.13 18.07 6.23
CA ILE A 20 -4.36 16.89 7.09
C ILE A 20 -3.50 15.75 6.54
N ALA A 21 -2.76 15.06 7.42
CA ALA A 21 -2.03 13.86 7.04
C ALA A 21 -3.02 12.69 6.85
N GLY A 22 -2.88 11.95 5.75
CA GLY A 22 -3.76 10.81 5.46
C GLY A 22 -3.45 10.13 4.13
N GLY A 23 -4.20 9.06 3.81
CA GLY A 23 -4.07 8.27 2.59
C GLY A 23 -3.15 7.05 2.73
N ALA A 24 -2.39 6.92 3.81
CA ALA A 24 -1.61 5.73 4.17
C ALA A 24 -1.26 5.78 5.66
N ALA A 25 -0.90 4.64 6.25
CA ALA A 25 -0.30 4.58 7.58
C ALA A 25 1.20 4.87 7.45
N ALA A 26 1.63 6.08 7.81
CA ALA A 26 3.02 6.51 7.76
C ALA A 26 3.21 7.82 8.52
N LYS A 27 4.42 8.06 9.01
CA LYS A 27 4.76 9.31 9.69
C LYS A 27 5.03 10.43 8.68
N PRO A 28 4.31 11.58 8.72
CA PRO A 28 4.49 12.67 7.78
C PRO A 28 5.69 13.56 8.14
N PHE A 29 6.25 14.23 7.11
CA PHE A 29 7.05 15.44 7.32
C PHE A 29 6.11 16.63 7.51
N ILE A 30 6.40 17.49 8.49
CA ILE A 30 5.62 18.67 8.84
C ILE A 30 6.38 19.92 8.41
N THR A 31 5.69 20.86 7.79
CA THR A 31 6.19 22.19 7.46
C THR A 31 5.18 23.26 7.89
N HIS A 32 5.59 24.54 7.97
CA HIS A 32 4.74 25.63 8.41
C HIS A 32 4.53 26.67 7.31
N HIS A 33 3.26 27.03 7.07
CA HIS A 33 2.89 28.08 6.11
C HIS A 33 2.79 29.43 6.83
N ASN A 34 3.82 30.26 6.73
CA ASN A 34 3.96 31.51 7.49
C ASN A 34 2.78 32.50 7.33
N ALA A 35 2.29 32.66 6.10
CA ALA A 35 1.24 33.66 5.84
C ALA A 35 -0.15 33.24 6.34
N LEU A 36 -0.39 31.93 6.48
CA LEU A 36 -1.66 31.37 7.00
C LEU A 36 -1.53 30.96 8.46
N ASP A 37 -0.31 31.01 9.02
CA ASP A 37 0.00 30.56 10.38
C ASP A 37 -0.58 29.16 10.68
N MET A 38 -0.28 28.19 9.79
CA MET A 38 -0.78 26.83 9.88
C MET A 38 0.26 25.80 9.46
N ASP A 39 0.23 24.64 10.09
CA ASP A 39 1.05 23.50 9.69
C ASP A 39 0.48 22.83 8.45
N LEU A 40 1.38 22.36 7.59
CA LEU A 40 1.10 21.53 6.43
C LEU A 40 1.93 20.25 6.50
N TYR A 41 1.42 19.21 5.91
CA TYR A 41 2.06 17.90 5.86
C TYR A 41 2.47 17.58 4.43
N MET A 42 3.74 17.18 4.24
CA MET A 42 4.14 16.58 2.97
C MET A 42 3.36 15.28 2.79
N ARG A 43 2.71 15.10 1.65
CA ARG A 43 1.81 13.96 1.43
C ARG A 43 2.50 12.62 1.58
N ILE A 44 1.88 11.71 2.30
CA ILE A 44 2.29 10.31 2.42
C ILE A 44 1.72 9.45 1.29
N ALA A 45 0.58 9.85 0.71
CA ALA A 45 -0.07 9.29 -0.48
C ALA A 45 -1.02 10.34 -1.10
N PRO A 46 -1.32 10.32 -2.41
CA PRO A 46 -2.31 11.18 -3.06
C PRO A 46 -3.76 10.66 -2.93
N GLU A 47 -3.98 9.52 -2.31
CA GLU A 47 -5.21 8.72 -2.28
C GLU A 47 -6.49 9.52 -2.07
N LEU A 48 -6.60 10.28 -0.96
CA LEU A 48 -7.85 10.98 -0.62
C LEU A 48 -8.20 12.08 -1.62
N TYR A 49 -7.20 12.66 -2.31
CA TYR A 49 -7.45 13.62 -3.39
C TYR A 49 -7.87 12.94 -4.69
N LEU A 50 -7.26 11.81 -5.04
CA LEU A 50 -7.65 11.03 -6.23
C LEU A 50 -9.07 10.47 -6.09
N LYS A 51 -9.46 10.01 -4.89
CA LYS A 51 -10.85 9.60 -4.59
C LYS A 51 -11.84 10.75 -4.74
N ARG A 52 -11.48 11.98 -4.35
CA ARG A 52 -12.33 13.17 -4.58
C ARG A 52 -12.56 13.44 -6.07
N LEU A 53 -11.61 13.10 -6.94
CA LEU A 53 -11.82 13.21 -8.40
C LEU A 53 -12.87 12.20 -8.89
N LEU A 54 -12.92 10.98 -8.31
CA LEU A 54 -13.98 10.01 -8.61
C LEU A 54 -15.35 10.54 -8.20
N VAL A 55 -15.46 11.19 -7.03
CA VAL A 55 -16.69 11.88 -6.62
C VAL A 55 -17.05 12.98 -7.62
N GLY A 56 -16.05 13.68 -8.16
CA GLY A 56 -16.21 14.71 -9.20
C GLY A 56 -16.58 14.17 -10.58
N GLY A 57 -16.71 12.85 -10.76
CA GLY A 57 -17.14 12.21 -12.01
C GLY A 57 -16.01 11.77 -12.94
N PHE A 58 -14.75 11.82 -12.51
CA PHE A 58 -13.66 11.21 -13.26
C PHE A 58 -13.70 9.68 -13.06
N GLU A 59 -13.77 8.91 -14.14
CA GLU A 59 -13.89 7.45 -14.04
C GLU A 59 -12.54 6.74 -13.94
N ARG A 60 -11.47 7.33 -14.50
CA ARG A 60 -10.13 6.75 -14.55
C ARG A 60 -9.09 7.84 -14.39
N VAL A 61 -8.39 7.83 -13.28
CA VAL A 61 -7.32 8.81 -13.01
C VAL A 61 -6.07 8.10 -12.54
N PHE A 62 -4.91 8.67 -12.86
CA PHE A 62 -3.64 8.25 -12.30
C PHE A 62 -2.71 9.43 -12.06
N GLU A 63 -1.80 9.25 -11.12
CA GLU A 63 -0.72 10.20 -10.83
C GLU A 63 0.59 9.44 -10.67
N ILE A 64 1.66 9.88 -11.34
CA ILE A 64 3.02 9.41 -11.08
C ILE A 64 3.79 10.56 -10.48
N ASN A 65 4.00 10.54 -9.16
CA ASN A 65 4.60 11.65 -8.46
C ASN A 65 5.24 11.25 -7.12
N ARG A 66 5.84 12.22 -6.43
CA ARG A 66 6.52 12.03 -5.16
C ARG A 66 5.56 11.88 -3.99
N CYS A 67 5.94 10.97 -3.10
CA CYS A 67 5.38 10.84 -1.75
C CYS A 67 6.52 10.92 -0.73
N PHE A 68 6.18 11.23 0.52
CA PHE A 68 7.13 11.55 1.57
C PHE A 68 6.74 10.81 2.85
N ARG A 69 7.68 10.03 3.42
CA ARG A 69 7.47 9.33 4.70
C ARG A 69 8.67 9.57 5.60
N ASN A 70 8.43 10.08 6.79
CA ASN A 70 9.46 10.39 7.79
C ASN A 70 9.80 9.14 8.61
N GLU A 71 10.35 8.16 7.93
CA GLU A 71 10.68 6.83 8.43
C GLU A 71 12.18 6.53 8.29
N GLY A 72 12.56 5.28 8.54
CA GLY A 72 13.93 4.82 8.42
C GLY A 72 14.51 4.94 7.00
N LEU A 73 15.83 4.99 6.92
CA LEU A 73 16.60 5.03 5.68
C LEU A 73 17.38 3.72 5.54
N ASP A 74 17.02 2.89 4.56
CA ASP A 74 17.67 1.60 4.29
C ASP A 74 17.84 1.31 2.79
N THR A 75 18.00 0.06 2.40
CA THR A 75 18.15 -0.36 1.00
C THR A 75 16.82 -0.43 0.25
N LYS A 76 15.70 -0.47 0.97
CA LYS A 76 14.32 -0.59 0.42
C LYS A 76 13.55 0.73 0.51
N HIS A 77 13.96 1.66 1.41
CA HIS A 77 13.23 2.88 1.76
C HIS A 77 14.08 4.14 1.58
N ASN A 78 13.47 5.14 0.96
CA ASN A 78 13.98 6.51 0.89
C ASN A 78 12.84 7.45 1.33
N PRO A 79 13.11 8.48 2.14
CA PRO A 79 12.05 9.34 2.69
C PRO A 79 11.25 10.11 1.64
N GLU A 80 11.80 10.29 0.46
CA GLU A 80 11.15 10.81 -0.74
C GLU A 80 11.25 9.73 -1.83
N PHE A 81 10.11 9.28 -2.35
CA PHE A 81 10.02 8.21 -3.32
C PHE A 81 8.92 8.48 -4.35
N THR A 82 8.91 7.74 -5.45
CA THR A 82 7.90 7.89 -6.51
C THR A 82 6.90 6.74 -6.48
N THR A 83 5.62 7.08 -6.49
CA THR A 83 4.53 6.12 -6.71
C THR A 83 3.82 6.39 -8.04
N CYS A 84 3.26 5.34 -8.61
CA CYS A 84 2.15 5.44 -9.55
C CYS A 84 0.89 5.02 -8.81
N GLU A 85 -0.02 5.95 -8.61
CA GLU A 85 -1.29 5.68 -7.95
C GLU A 85 -2.44 5.96 -8.92
N PHE A 86 -3.40 5.04 -9.02
CA PHE A 86 -4.50 5.14 -9.96
C PHE A 86 -5.80 4.55 -9.41
N TYR A 87 -6.93 5.09 -9.89
CA TYR A 87 -8.27 4.71 -9.46
C TYR A 87 -9.16 4.47 -10.66
N TRP A 88 -9.96 3.43 -10.59
CA TRP A 88 -10.82 2.96 -11.66
C TRP A 88 -12.25 2.75 -11.16
N ALA A 89 -13.15 3.65 -11.55
CA ALA A 89 -14.56 3.55 -11.20
C ALA A 89 -15.22 2.34 -11.86
N TYR A 90 -16.20 1.74 -11.17
CA TYR A 90 -16.99 0.57 -11.59
C TYR A 90 -16.18 -0.72 -11.79
N HIS A 91 -14.99 -0.78 -11.15
CA HIS A 91 -14.12 -1.95 -11.12
C HIS A 91 -13.84 -2.36 -9.68
N ASN A 92 -13.28 -3.54 -9.50
CA ASN A 92 -12.93 -4.11 -8.21
C ASN A 92 -11.44 -4.52 -8.17
N PHE A 93 -10.98 -4.98 -7.03
CA PHE A 93 -9.57 -5.33 -6.83
C PHE A 93 -9.09 -6.51 -7.69
N TYR A 94 -9.96 -7.42 -8.14
CA TYR A 94 -9.60 -8.49 -9.09
C TYR A 94 -9.29 -7.93 -10.48
N ASP A 95 -10.02 -6.91 -10.93
CA ASP A 95 -9.73 -6.22 -12.20
C ASP A 95 -8.34 -5.56 -12.15
N LEU A 96 -7.95 -5.06 -10.96
CA LEU A 96 -6.62 -4.48 -10.77
C LEU A 96 -5.51 -5.53 -10.74
N MET A 97 -5.74 -6.75 -10.23
CA MET A 97 -4.78 -7.86 -10.36
C MET A 97 -4.49 -8.13 -11.84
N ASP A 98 -5.52 -8.26 -12.67
CA ASP A 98 -5.38 -8.54 -14.09
C ASP A 98 -4.70 -7.40 -14.85
N LEU A 99 -5.00 -6.14 -14.49
CA LEU A 99 -4.34 -4.95 -15.05
C LEU A 99 -2.87 -4.89 -14.67
N THR A 100 -2.54 -5.26 -13.43
CA THR A 100 -1.18 -5.25 -12.90
C THR A 100 -0.31 -6.32 -13.57
N GLU A 101 -0.82 -7.54 -13.72
CA GLU A 101 -0.14 -8.59 -14.48
C GLU A 101 0.21 -8.12 -15.91
N GLU A 102 -0.76 -7.51 -16.61
CA GLU A 102 -0.53 -6.97 -17.96
C GLU A 102 0.48 -5.83 -17.98
N LEU A 103 0.43 -4.93 -17.00
CA LEU A 103 1.37 -3.81 -16.89
C LEU A 103 2.82 -4.31 -16.71
N PHE A 104 3.04 -5.21 -15.75
CA PHE A 104 4.38 -5.70 -15.44
C PHE A 104 4.95 -6.53 -16.59
N GLU A 105 4.17 -7.42 -17.20
CA GLU A 105 4.60 -8.15 -18.39
C GLU A 105 5.01 -7.22 -19.53
N ARG A 106 4.17 -6.22 -19.86
CA ARG A 106 4.48 -5.23 -20.92
C ARG A 106 5.72 -4.41 -20.62
N LEU A 107 5.92 -4.02 -19.36
CA LEU A 107 7.11 -3.29 -18.95
C LEU A 107 8.37 -4.15 -19.08
N ALA A 108 8.33 -5.39 -18.59
CA ALA A 108 9.45 -6.33 -18.70
C ALA A 108 9.82 -6.60 -20.17
N LEU A 109 8.83 -6.90 -21.02
CA LEU A 109 9.06 -7.07 -22.47
C LEU A 109 9.65 -5.82 -23.11
N LYS A 110 9.20 -4.62 -22.72
CA LYS A 110 9.65 -3.36 -23.29
C LYS A 110 11.06 -2.97 -22.83
N VAL A 111 11.40 -3.21 -21.57
CA VAL A 111 12.64 -2.76 -20.93
C VAL A 111 13.74 -3.84 -21.04
N CYS A 112 13.37 -5.08 -20.71
CA CYS A 112 14.31 -6.19 -20.63
C CYS A 112 14.33 -7.08 -21.88
N GLY A 113 13.33 -6.92 -22.78
CA GLY A 113 13.19 -7.77 -23.98
C GLY A 113 12.56 -9.15 -23.70
N THR A 114 12.26 -9.46 -22.45
CA THR A 114 11.66 -10.72 -22.00
C THR A 114 10.78 -10.49 -20.78
N ALA A 115 9.73 -11.30 -20.61
CA ALA A 115 8.90 -11.27 -19.39
C ALA A 115 9.41 -12.24 -18.31
N VAL A 116 10.42 -13.06 -18.60
CA VAL A 116 11.14 -13.83 -17.59
C VAL A 116 12.50 -13.15 -17.39
N ILE A 117 12.67 -12.50 -16.27
CA ILE A 117 13.84 -11.67 -15.97
C ILE A 117 14.72 -12.33 -14.89
N THR A 118 15.96 -11.90 -14.77
CA THR A 118 16.82 -12.27 -13.64
C THR A 118 16.92 -11.10 -12.69
N TYR A 119 16.68 -11.34 -11.41
CA TYR A 119 16.88 -10.35 -10.34
C TYR A 119 17.73 -10.96 -9.23
N GLN A 120 18.88 -10.38 -8.94
CA GLN A 120 19.86 -10.83 -7.93
C GLN A 120 20.16 -12.34 -8.03
N GLY A 121 20.30 -12.82 -9.28
CA GLY A 121 20.60 -14.22 -9.58
C GLY A 121 19.41 -15.17 -9.53
N GLN A 122 18.21 -14.68 -9.27
CA GLN A 122 16.97 -15.47 -9.27
C GLN A 122 16.14 -15.19 -10.52
N GLU A 123 15.58 -16.23 -11.12
CA GLU A 123 14.64 -16.09 -12.25
C GLU A 123 13.27 -15.68 -11.72
N ILE A 124 12.70 -14.60 -12.27
CA ILE A 124 11.39 -14.06 -11.93
C ILE A 124 10.50 -14.08 -13.17
N ASP A 125 9.38 -14.79 -13.08
CA ASP A 125 8.43 -14.94 -14.17
C ASP A 125 7.30 -13.90 -14.07
N LEU A 126 7.40 -12.84 -14.88
CA LEU A 126 6.42 -11.76 -14.95
C LEU A 126 5.33 -11.98 -16.02
N ARG A 127 5.26 -13.18 -16.62
CA ARG A 127 4.23 -13.49 -17.63
C ARG A 127 2.84 -13.49 -17.00
N ARG A 128 1.90 -12.85 -17.67
CA ARG A 128 0.50 -12.82 -17.25
C ARG A 128 -0.08 -14.23 -17.11
N GLY A 129 -0.86 -14.45 -16.06
CA GLY A 129 -1.49 -15.73 -15.75
C GLY A 129 -0.57 -16.75 -15.05
N HIS A 130 0.68 -16.38 -14.74
CA HIS A 130 1.64 -17.24 -14.02
C HIS A 130 1.79 -16.84 -12.54
N TRP A 131 1.13 -15.77 -12.11
CA TRP A 131 1.27 -15.22 -10.79
C TRP A 131 0.43 -15.98 -9.77
N THR A 132 0.96 -16.12 -8.56
CA THR A 132 0.24 -16.76 -7.46
C THR A 132 -0.78 -15.79 -6.85
N ARG A 133 -1.97 -16.29 -6.54
CA ARG A 133 -3.00 -15.58 -5.77
C ARG A 133 -3.29 -16.41 -4.54
N ILE A 134 -3.04 -15.87 -3.34
CA ILE A 134 -3.17 -16.57 -2.06
C ILE A 134 -3.81 -15.63 -1.03
N THR A 135 -4.73 -16.15 -0.20
CA THR A 135 -5.32 -15.35 0.86
C THR A 135 -4.31 -15.06 1.97
N TYR A 136 -4.52 -14.00 2.72
CA TYR A 136 -3.65 -13.59 3.81
C TYR A 136 -3.42 -14.70 4.85
N TYR A 137 -4.49 -15.33 5.30
CA TYR A 137 -4.40 -16.42 6.28
C TYR A 137 -3.82 -17.72 5.70
N ASP A 138 -4.11 -18.01 4.43
CA ASP A 138 -3.45 -19.11 3.72
C ASP A 138 -1.93 -18.90 3.59
N ALA A 139 -1.51 -17.64 3.39
CA ALA A 139 -0.09 -17.29 3.34
C ALA A 139 0.58 -17.48 4.72
N LEU A 140 -0.06 -17.05 5.81
CA LEU A 140 0.41 -17.33 7.17
C LEU A 140 0.54 -18.83 7.44
N GLU A 141 -0.43 -19.63 6.99
CA GLU A 141 -0.40 -21.08 7.22
C GLU A 141 0.59 -21.79 6.31
N LYS A 142 0.47 -21.61 4.98
CA LYS A 142 1.19 -22.43 3.99
C LYS A 142 2.64 -21.99 3.78
N ILE A 143 2.93 -20.70 3.94
CA ILE A 143 4.24 -20.10 3.73
C ILE A 143 4.92 -19.80 5.06
N GLY A 144 4.19 -19.15 5.99
CA GLY A 144 4.65 -18.84 7.33
C GLY A 144 4.80 -20.07 8.22
N GLY A 145 3.98 -21.11 8.01
CA GLY A 145 3.95 -22.31 8.81
C GLY A 145 3.10 -22.19 10.08
N HIS A 146 2.30 -21.15 10.19
CA HIS A 146 1.46 -20.83 11.34
C HIS A 146 0.05 -21.35 11.15
N LYS A 147 -0.33 -22.38 11.90
CA LYS A 147 -1.67 -22.97 11.83
C LYS A 147 -2.73 -22.08 12.52
N PRO A 148 -4.03 -22.24 12.19
CA PRO A 148 -5.12 -21.48 12.81
C PRO A 148 -5.12 -21.53 14.35
N GLU A 149 -4.77 -22.69 14.98
CA GLU A 149 -4.70 -22.83 16.43
C GLU A 149 -3.56 -22.03 17.08
N PHE A 150 -2.62 -21.56 16.27
CA PHE A 150 -1.55 -20.67 16.70
C PHE A 150 -1.92 -19.22 16.47
N TYR A 151 -2.21 -18.80 15.22
CA TYR A 151 -2.41 -17.40 14.92
C TYR A 151 -3.71 -16.83 15.50
N ASN A 152 -4.70 -17.66 15.85
CA ASN A 152 -5.91 -17.23 16.57
C ASN A 152 -5.73 -17.14 18.10
N ASP A 153 -4.56 -17.53 18.64
CA ASP A 153 -4.25 -17.46 20.06
C ASP A 153 -3.39 -16.24 20.37
N TYR A 154 -4.03 -15.20 20.89
CA TYR A 154 -3.37 -13.93 21.25
C TYR A 154 -2.09 -14.11 22.06
N ALA A 155 -2.12 -14.97 23.08
CA ALA A 155 -0.99 -15.16 23.98
C ALA A 155 0.19 -15.85 23.29
N LYS A 156 -0.09 -16.83 22.42
CA LYS A 156 0.95 -17.51 21.65
C LYS A 156 1.60 -16.58 20.62
N VAL A 157 0.80 -15.84 19.85
CA VAL A 157 1.34 -14.90 18.84
C VAL A 157 2.17 -13.84 19.54
N ARG A 158 1.66 -13.24 20.60
CA ARG A 158 2.40 -12.23 21.38
C ARG A 158 3.73 -12.76 21.92
N SER A 159 3.74 -13.95 22.54
CA SER A 159 4.97 -14.57 23.05
C SER A 159 5.98 -14.82 21.95
N TYR A 160 5.53 -15.34 20.82
CA TYR A 160 6.36 -15.63 19.66
C TYR A 160 7.04 -14.38 19.09
N LEU A 161 6.29 -13.28 18.92
CA LEU A 161 6.82 -12.01 18.42
C LEU A 161 7.85 -11.41 19.38
N LEU A 162 7.56 -11.40 20.70
CA LEU A 162 8.50 -10.92 21.73
C LEU A 162 9.79 -11.74 21.77
N GLU A 163 9.71 -13.08 21.63
CA GLU A 163 10.87 -13.97 21.56
C GLU A 163 11.76 -13.70 20.33
N ARG A 164 11.18 -13.19 19.24
CA ARG A 164 11.87 -12.77 18.02
C ARG A 164 12.42 -11.35 18.08
N GLY A 165 12.14 -10.62 19.15
CA GLY A 165 12.63 -9.25 19.37
C GLY A 165 11.72 -8.16 18.82
N GLU A 166 10.51 -8.53 18.38
CA GLU A 166 9.52 -7.58 17.93
C GLU A 166 8.93 -6.76 19.08
N LYS A 167 8.51 -5.55 18.78
CA LYS A 167 7.86 -4.66 19.76
C LYS A 167 6.35 -4.85 19.66
N VAL A 168 5.78 -5.45 20.68
CA VAL A 168 4.33 -5.62 20.79
C VAL A 168 3.81 -4.72 21.91
N GLN A 169 2.96 -3.75 21.57
CA GLN A 169 2.38 -2.81 22.54
C GLN A 169 1.39 -3.53 23.48
N GLU A 170 1.16 -2.96 24.66
CA GLU A 170 0.13 -3.45 25.55
C GLU A 170 -1.26 -3.16 24.96
N GLY A 171 -2.09 -4.20 24.79
CA GLY A 171 -3.40 -4.06 24.17
C GLY A 171 -3.40 -3.99 22.63
N GLU A 172 -2.27 -4.24 21.99
CA GLU A 172 -2.19 -4.33 20.53
C GLU A 172 -3.15 -5.40 19.99
N SER A 173 -3.83 -5.08 18.88
CA SER A 173 -4.82 -6.02 18.31
C SER A 173 -4.16 -7.25 17.71
N LEU A 174 -4.91 -8.35 17.66
CA LEU A 174 -4.43 -9.59 17.03
C LEU A 174 -4.11 -9.38 15.54
N ALA A 175 -4.86 -8.54 14.84
CA ALA A 175 -4.62 -8.23 13.44
C ALA A 175 -3.31 -7.48 13.22
N LYS A 176 -2.94 -6.53 14.08
CA LYS A 176 -1.61 -5.87 14.04
C LYS A 176 -0.48 -6.87 14.32
N MET A 177 -0.66 -7.76 15.29
CA MET A 177 0.31 -8.85 15.53
C MET A 177 0.40 -9.82 14.35
N HIS A 178 -0.70 -10.07 13.62
CA HIS A 178 -0.64 -10.85 12.38
C HIS A 178 0.18 -10.15 11.29
N SER A 179 0.12 -8.82 11.20
CA SER A 179 0.97 -8.06 10.27
C SER A 179 2.45 -8.27 10.59
N GLN A 180 2.85 -8.10 11.85
CA GLN A 180 4.23 -8.37 12.28
C GLN A 180 4.65 -9.82 12.01
N LEU A 181 3.76 -10.78 12.24
CA LEU A 181 4.00 -12.20 11.96
C LEU A 181 4.19 -12.46 10.46
N PHE A 182 3.40 -11.76 9.61
CA PHE A 182 3.50 -11.84 8.17
C PHE A 182 4.84 -11.27 7.67
N ASP A 183 5.23 -10.09 8.13
CA ASP A 183 6.49 -9.44 7.78
C ASP A 183 7.68 -10.34 8.15
N LEU A 184 7.62 -11.00 9.32
CA LEU A 184 8.69 -11.81 9.84
C LEU A 184 8.85 -13.16 9.10
N ASP A 185 7.74 -13.85 8.83
CA ASP A 185 7.76 -15.25 8.44
C ASP A 185 7.24 -15.55 7.04
N VAL A 186 6.62 -14.56 6.35
CA VAL A 186 6.01 -14.75 5.03
C VAL A 186 6.66 -13.88 3.97
N GLU A 187 6.77 -12.57 4.18
CA GLU A 187 7.15 -11.59 3.14
C GLU A 187 8.42 -11.98 2.38
N GLU A 188 9.51 -12.26 3.09
CA GLU A 188 10.81 -12.58 2.47
C GLU A 188 10.80 -13.88 1.66
N LYS A 189 9.81 -14.75 1.86
CA LYS A 189 9.64 -16.02 1.11
C LYS A 189 8.86 -15.87 -0.19
N LEU A 190 8.22 -14.72 -0.41
CA LEU A 190 7.42 -14.42 -1.60
C LEU A 190 8.32 -13.98 -2.76
N ILE A 191 9.06 -14.91 -3.36
CA ILE A 191 10.05 -14.63 -4.40
C ILE A 191 9.39 -14.38 -5.75
N GLN A 192 8.49 -15.28 -6.19
CA GLN A 192 7.75 -15.13 -7.43
C GLN A 192 6.59 -14.16 -7.26
N PRO A 193 6.12 -13.49 -8.33
CA PRO A 193 4.99 -12.58 -8.25
C PRO A 193 3.79 -13.23 -7.57
N THR A 194 3.39 -12.65 -6.43
CA THR A 194 2.34 -13.20 -5.59
C THR A 194 1.42 -12.08 -5.11
N PHE A 195 0.14 -12.18 -5.43
CA PHE A 195 -0.89 -11.40 -4.79
C PHE A 195 -1.31 -12.09 -3.49
N VAL A 196 -1.10 -11.42 -2.37
CA VAL A 196 -1.69 -11.80 -1.09
C VAL A 196 -2.94 -10.96 -0.91
N TYR A 197 -4.11 -11.57 -0.71
CA TYR A 197 -5.38 -10.85 -0.69
C TYR A 197 -6.26 -11.26 0.50
N GLU A 198 -7.37 -10.53 0.71
CA GLU A 198 -8.27 -10.72 1.85
C GLU A 198 -7.61 -10.41 3.20
N TYR A 199 -7.11 -9.18 3.31
CA TYR A 199 -6.49 -8.67 4.53
C TYR A 199 -7.50 -8.46 5.67
N PRO A 200 -7.06 -8.54 6.94
CA PRO A 200 -7.89 -8.15 8.07
C PRO A 200 -8.39 -6.70 7.97
N ILE A 201 -9.62 -6.49 8.37
CA ILE A 201 -10.27 -5.19 8.30
C ILE A 201 -9.61 -4.14 9.19
N GLU A 202 -9.12 -4.53 10.36
CA GLU A 202 -8.50 -3.65 11.36
C GLU A 202 -7.24 -2.95 10.85
N ILE A 203 -6.51 -3.56 9.91
CA ILE A 203 -5.29 -2.98 9.30
C ILE A 203 -5.54 -2.40 7.90
N SER A 204 -6.80 -2.12 7.55
CA SER A 204 -7.20 -1.69 6.21
C SER A 204 -8.28 -0.61 6.23
N PRO A 205 -8.00 0.58 6.81
CA PRO A 205 -9.02 1.58 7.16
C PRO A 205 -9.71 2.25 5.96
N LEU A 206 -9.14 2.16 4.74
CA LEU A 206 -9.68 2.79 3.53
C LEU A 206 -10.24 1.77 2.52
N SER A 207 -10.16 0.47 2.86
CA SER A 207 -10.58 -0.62 1.99
C SER A 207 -12.02 -1.04 2.28
N ARG A 208 -12.75 -1.41 1.22
CA ARG A 208 -14.11 -1.90 1.34
C ARG A 208 -14.15 -3.24 2.07
N ARG A 209 -15.06 -3.36 3.03
CA ARG A 209 -15.38 -4.60 3.72
C ARG A 209 -15.88 -5.66 2.73
N ASN A 210 -15.42 -6.91 2.87
CA ASN A 210 -15.96 -8.02 2.12
C ASN A 210 -17.41 -8.29 2.53
N ASN A 211 -18.30 -8.52 1.55
CA ASN A 211 -19.73 -8.68 1.83
C ASN A 211 -20.08 -10.03 2.48
N GLU A 212 -19.28 -11.07 2.25
CA GLU A 212 -19.54 -12.43 2.74
C GLU A 212 -18.82 -12.68 4.07
N THR A 213 -17.64 -12.11 4.24
CA THR A 213 -16.80 -12.26 5.43
C THR A 213 -16.42 -10.87 5.97
N PRO A 214 -17.22 -10.28 6.87
CA PRO A 214 -17.03 -8.89 7.29
C PRO A 214 -15.75 -8.59 8.07
N GLU A 215 -15.03 -9.60 8.50
CA GLU A 215 -13.74 -9.49 9.22
C GLU A 215 -12.56 -9.20 8.30
N ILE A 216 -12.75 -9.35 6.98
CA ILE A 216 -11.74 -9.09 5.96
C ILE A 216 -12.20 -7.99 4.99
N VAL A 217 -11.25 -7.50 4.22
CA VAL A 217 -11.49 -6.49 3.17
C VAL A 217 -11.08 -6.98 1.80
N ASP A 218 -11.69 -6.39 0.77
CA ASP A 218 -11.37 -6.61 -0.64
C ASP A 218 -10.07 -5.87 -1.01
N ARG A 219 -8.92 -6.35 -0.51
CA ARG A 219 -7.57 -5.77 -0.64
C ARG A 219 -6.56 -6.82 -1.04
N TYR A 220 -5.56 -6.43 -1.80
CA TYR A 220 -4.34 -7.22 -1.97
C TYR A 220 -3.09 -6.37 -1.85
N GLU A 221 -2.00 -7.02 -1.50
CA GLU A 221 -0.65 -6.54 -1.74
C GLU A 221 0.07 -7.46 -2.73
N LEU A 222 0.87 -6.86 -3.61
CA LEU A 222 1.70 -7.57 -4.56
C LEU A 222 3.12 -7.69 -4.01
N PHE A 223 3.60 -8.91 -3.89
CA PHE A 223 4.98 -9.19 -3.50
C PHE A 223 5.76 -9.80 -4.67
N ILE A 224 6.98 -9.32 -4.86
CA ILE A 224 7.97 -9.90 -5.78
C ILE A 224 9.34 -9.79 -5.11
N THR A 225 10.13 -10.87 -5.11
CA THR A 225 11.48 -10.91 -4.53
C THR A 225 11.53 -10.56 -3.03
N GLY A 226 10.51 -10.98 -2.26
CA GLY A 226 10.39 -10.70 -0.83
C GLY A 226 10.21 -9.21 -0.53
N ARG A 227 9.47 -8.48 -1.39
CA ARG A 227 9.20 -7.05 -1.24
C ARG A 227 7.81 -6.72 -1.75
N GLU A 228 7.09 -5.89 -1.02
CA GLU A 228 5.87 -5.27 -1.52
C GLU A 228 6.19 -4.37 -2.72
N MET A 229 5.52 -4.60 -3.83
CA MET A 229 5.61 -3.83 -5.07
C MET A 229 4.43 -2.90 -5.27
N GLY A 230 3.30 -3.19 -4.65
CA GLY A 230 2.09 -2.40 -4.72
C GLY A 230 0.99 -2.91 -3.82
N ASN A 231 0.05 -2.02 -3.51
CA ASN A 231 -1.10 -2.26 -2.66
C ASN A 231 -2.35 -1.77 -3.37
N ALA A 232 -3.43 -2.54 -3.33
CA ALA A 232 -4.67 -2.22 -4.03
C ALA A 232 -5.89 -2.77 -3.31
N PHE A 233 -7.02 -2.10 -3.46
CA PHE A 233 -8.28 -2.54 -2.88
C PHE A 233 -9.49 -2.01 -3.63
N SER A 234 -10.63 -2.68 -3.44
CA SER A 234 -11.92 -2.07 -3.71
C SER A 234 -12.14 -0.97 -2.67
N GLU A 235 -12.52 0.21 -3.15
CA GLU A 235 -12.58 1.41 -2.32
C GLU A 235 -13.76 1.40 -1.35
N LEU A 236 -13.52 1.79 -0.11
CA LEU A 236 -14.59 2.10 0.82
C LEU A 236 -15.26 3.40 0.38
N ASN A 237 -16.52 3.32 -0.03
CA ASN A 237 -17.30 4.44 -0.55
C ASN A 237 -18.54 4.76 0.31
N ASP A 238 -18.76 4.05 1.42
CA ASP A 238 -19.80 4.35 2.41
C ASP A 238 -19.27 5.37 3.42
N PRO A 239 -19.83 6.60 3.48
CA PRO A 239 -19.36 7.64 4.38
C PRO A 239 -19.57 7.29 5.87
N ILE A 240 -20.56 6.46 6.19
CA ILE A 240 -20.83 6.05 7.57
C ILE A 240 -19.78 5.05 8.06
N ASP A 241 -19.49 4.00 7.26
CA ASP A 241 -18.41 3.05 7.57
C ASP A 241 -17.06 3.76 7.60
N GLN A 242 -16.76 4.65 6.63
CA GLN A 242 -15.51 5.41 6.61
C GLN A 242 -15.32 6.29 7.85
N ARG A 243 -16.38 6.94 8.35
CA ARG A 243 -16.34 7.71 9.60
C ARG A 243 -15.96 6.81 10.77
N GLY A 244 -16.61 5.66 10.91
CA GLY A 244 -16.30 4.68 11.96
C GLY A 244 -14.82 4.25 11.92
N ARG A 245 -14.27 3.98 10.71
CA ARG A 245 -12.84 3.63 10.54
C ARG A 245 -11.92 4.76 10.97
N PHE A 246 -12.23 6.00 10.62
CA PHE A 246 -11.43 7.15 11.07
C PHE A 246 -11.53 7.37 12.58
N GLU A 247 -12.68 7.12 13.21
CA GLU A 247 -12.83 7.19 14.66
C GLU A 247 -11.96 6.13 15.38
N GLU A 248 -11.91 4.90 14.86
CA GLU A 248 -11.02 3.84 15.32
C GLU A 248 -9.55 4.25 15.21
N GLN A 249 -9.13 4.79 14.05
CA GLN A 249 -7.77 5.29 13.83
C GLN A 249 -7.42 6.47 14.76
N MET A 250 -8.36 7.37 15.03
CA MET A 250 -8.15 8.45 15.99
C MET A 250 -7.97 7.94 17.42
N ALA A 251 -8.64 6.86 17.81
CA ALA A 251 -8.44 6.21 19.10
C ALA A 251 -7.04 5.57 19.21
N GLU A 252 -6.57 4.91 18.15
CA GLU A 252 -5.21 4.37 18.06
C GLU A 252 -4.15 5.47 18.14
N ARG A 253 -4.36 6.59 17.44
CA ARG A 253 -3.49 7.76 17.51
C ARG A 253 -3.42 8.34 18.92
N ALA A 254 -4.54 8.42 19.62
CA ALA A 254 -4.59 8.87 21.01
C ALA A 254 -3.88 7.88 21.96
N ALA A 255 -3.79 6.60 21.59
CA ALA A 255 -3.02 5.59 22.31
C ALA A 255 -1.51 5.61 21.98
N GLY A 256 -1.05 6.48 21.05
CA GLY A 256 0.36 6.68 20.73
C GLY A 256 0.81 6.15 19.37
N ASP A 257 -0.10 5.75 18.50
CA ASP A 257 0.20 5.36 17.12
C ASP A 257 0.29 6.61 16.23
N ASP A 258 1.50 7.13 16.03
CA ASP A 258 1.77 8.32 15.20
C ASP A 258 1.48 8.12 13.70
N GLU A 259 1.32 6.88 13.24
CA GLU A 259 1.07 6.52 11.84
C GLU A 259 -0.41 6.39 11.53
N ALA A 260 -1.27 6.28 12.55
CA ALA A 260 -2.71 6.17 12.39
C ALA A 260 -3.31 7.41 11.69
N HIS A 261 -4.36 7.21 10.90
CA HIS A 261 -5.01 8.25 10.12
C HIS A 261 -5.64 9.33 10.99
N CYS A 262 -5.66 10.55 10.47
CA CYS A 262 -6.42 11.66 11.05
C CYS A 262 -7.84 11.69 10.50
N MET A 263 -8.77 12.27 11.26
CA MET A 263 -10.13 12.56 10.78
C MET A 263 -10.08 13.60 9.65
N ASP A 264 -10.64 13.27 8.49
CA ASP A 264 -10.81 14.19 7.34
C ASP A 264 -12.30 14.40 7.06
N GLU A 265 -12.87 15.41 7.71
CA GLU A 265 -14.30 15.77 7.58
C GLU A 265 -14.65 16.24 6.16
N ASP A 266 -13.69 16.81 5.42
CA ASP A 266 -13.90 17.24 4.05
C ASP A 266 -13.96 16.05 3.09
N PHE A 267 -13.15 15.04 3.33
CA PHE A 267 -13.22 13.77 2.58
C PHE A 267 -14.54 13.04 2.86
N LEU A 268 -14.96 12.95 4.13
CA LEU A 268 -16.25 12.35 4.49
C LEU A 268 -17.42 13.08 3.81
N ARG A 269 -17.41 14.42 3.81
CA ARG A 269 -18.38 15.23 3.07
C ARG A 269 -18.36 14.94 1.58
N ALA A 270 -17.18 14.75 0.97
CA ALA A 270 -17.09 14.36 -0.43
C ALA A 270 -17.75 13.00 -0.68
N LEU A 271 -17.53 12.00 0.18
CA LEU A 271 -18.19 10.70 0.07
C LEU A 271 -19.74 10.80 0.18
N GLU A 272 -20.26 11.72 0.98
CA GLU A 272 -21.70 11.96 1.10
C GLU A 272 -22.36 12.44 -0.22
N TYR A 273 -21.58 13.08 -1.12
CA TYR A 273 -22.05 13.41 -2.47
C TYR A 273 -22.15 12.18 -3.39
N GLY A 274 -21.50 11.08 -3.03
CA GLY A 274 -21.57 9.82 -3.73
C GLY A 274 -20.29 9.52 -4.53
N MET A 275 -19.43 8.64 -4.00
CA MET A 275 -18.35 8.05 -4.77
C MET A 275 -18.85 6.76 -5.44
N PRO A 276 -18.65 6.55 -6.75
CA PRO A 276 -19.01 5.29 -7.38
C PRO A 276 -18.21 4.13 -6.78
N PRO A 277 -18.71 2.88 -6.86
CA PRO A 277 -17.85 1.72 -6.61
C PRO A 277 -16.60 1.83 -7.47
N ALA A 278 -15.44 1.64 -6.87
CA ALA A 278 -14.16 1.83 -7.55
C ALA A 278 -13.10 0.91 -6.94
N ALA A 279 -11.99 0.77 -7.63
CA ALA A 279 -10.80 0.17 -7.10
C ALA A 279 -9.59 1.07 -7.35
N GLY A 280 -8.66 1.13 -6.40
CA GLY A 280 -7.45 1.92 -6.46
C GLY A 280 -6.21 1.08 -6.17
N GLN A 281 -5.08 1.51 -6.73
CA GLN A 281 -3.80 0.87 -6.56
C GLN A 281 -2.65 1.87 -6.51
N GLY A 282 -1.73 1.64 -5.59
CA GLY A 282 -0.40 2.25 -5.55
C GLY A 282 0.68 1.27 -5.97
N ILE A 283 1.59 1.68 -6.85
CA ILE A 283 2.76 0.91 -7.27
C ILE A 283 4.02 1.74 -7.01
N GLY A 284 5.00 1.18 -6.27
CA GLY A 284 6.30 1.80 -6.05
C GLY A 284 7.14 1.83 -7.32
N ILE A 285 7.28 2.99 -7.94
CA ILE A 285 8.03 3.13 -9.20
C ILE A 285 9.53 2.88 -8.99
N ASP A 286 10.09 3.31 -7.87
CA ASP A 286 11.50 3.06 -7.57
C ASP A 286 11.77 1.56 -7.37
N ARG A 287 10.89 0.84 -6.67
CA ARG A 287 10.97 -0.62 -6.52
C ARG A 287 10.80 -1.36 -7.85
N LEU A 288 9.88 -0.90 -8.70
CA LEU A 288 9.72 -1.42 -10.05
C LEU A 288 10.97 -1.18 -10.92
N ALA A 289 11.60 -0.01 -10.80
CA ALA A 289 12.86 0.27 -11.47
C ALA A 289 13.97 -0.67 -10.96
N MET A 290 14.09 -0.89 -9.64
CA MET A 290 15.05 -1.86 -9.08
C MET A 290 14.87 -3.24 -9.69
N LEU A 291 13.63 -3.73 -9.76
CA LEU A 291 13.32 -5.05 -10.32
C LEU A 291 13.75 -5.17 -11.79
N LEU A 292 13.41 -4.18 -12.62
CA LEU A 292 13.67 -4.21 -14.07
C LEU A 292 15.13 -3.91 -14.44
N THR A 293 15.93 -3.35 -13.53
CA THR A 293 17.34 -3.00 -13.75
C THR A 293 18.31 -3.88 -12.95
N ASP A 294 17.80 -4.90 -12.26
CA ASP A 294 18.59 -5.77 -11.37
C ASP A 294 19.36 -4.99 -10.28
N SER A 295 18.77 -3.92 -9.76
CA SER A 295 19.40 -3.07 -8.74
C SER A 295 19.01 -3.57 -7.33
N ALA A 296 20.00 -3.80 -6.47
CA ALA A 296 19.78 -4.35 -5.13
C ALA A 296 19.24 -3.30 -4.13
N SER A 297 19.55 -2.02 -4.36
CA SER A 297 19.22 -0.91 -3.45
C SER A 297 18.45 0.19 -4.17
N ILE A 298 17.47 0.79 -3.48
CA ILE A 298 16.72 1.95 -3.97
C ILE A 298 17.62 3.15 -4.30
N ARG A 299 18.79 3.24 -3.66
CA ARG A 299 19.80 4.28 -3.93
C ARG A 299 20.43 4.19 -5.31
N GLU A 300 20.37 3.03 -5.95
CA GLU A 300 20.91 2.81 -7.30
C GLU A 300 19.99 3.31 -8.39
N VAL A 301 18.70 3.48 -8.08
CA VAL A 301 17.66 3.93 -9.03
C VAL A 301 17.19 5.36 -8.79
N ILE A 302 17.55 5.97 -7.67
CA ILE A 302 17.32 7.39 -7.37
C ILE A 302 18.57 8.20 -7.71
N LEU A 303 18.43 9.22 -8.58
CA LEU A 303 19.57 10.03 -9.03
C LEU A 303 20.32 10.74 -7.90
N PHE A 304 19.59 11.22 -6.88
CA PHE A 304 20.14 11.92 -5.72
C PHE A 304 19.51 11.37 -4.44
N PRO A 305 19.92 10.15 -3.98
CA PRO A 305 19.37 9.56 -2.78
C PRO A 305 19.83 10.36 -1.54
N LEU A 306 18.95 10.44 -0.53
CA LEU A 306 19.35 11.01 0.75
C LEU A 306 20.37 10.07 1.42
N LEU A 307 21.49 10.62 1.81
CA LEU A 307 22.57 9.90 2.51
C LEU A 307 22.79 10.55 3.88
N ARG A 308 23.33 9.78 4.82
CA ARG A 308 23.82 10.35 6.08
C ARG A 308 24.99 11.29 5.78
N PRO A 309 25.07 12.46 6.46
CA PRO A 309 26.25 13.31 6.32
C PRO A 309 27.53 12.55 6.68
N GLU A 310 28.59 12.76 5.91
CA GLU A 310 29.93 12.33 6.30
C GLU A 310 30.34 13.12 7.55
N VAL A 311 30.69 12.44 8.64
CA VAL A 311 31.10 13.03 9.92
C VAL A 311 32.61 13.24 9.91
#